data_398c377959af272f3bb75a8fe9893680
#
_entry.id   398c377959af272f3bb75a8fe9893680
#
_cell.length_a   1.000
_cell.length_b   1.000
_cell.length_c   1.000
_cell.angle_alpha   90.00
_cell.angle_beta   90.00
_cell.angle_gamma   90.00
#
_symmetry.space_group_name_H-M   'P 1'
#
loop_
_entity.id
_entity.type
_entity.pdbx_description
1 polymer ?
#
loop_
_entity_poly.entity_id
_entity_poly.type
_entity_poly.pdbx_seq_one_letter_code
_entity_poly.pdbx_strand_id
1 'polypeptide(L)'
;MIITVTMLVSLAPQPTGAATYEFEGPYAIRVLHQGLELEFSGTLSWAVPQQFGIALAEAPNVRIVRLNSPGGHIKAAVEVADIIHARHLDTYVPQTCASACTIAFLAGNRRIVSASAKLGFHQAHGPGLSSEQSNVLLEVAYQRFSLSSAFIAHVLRIPPWDLWTPDLAELRKVGIVTEVAPDGAFAASVP
;
A
#
# COMPACT_ATOMS: atom_id res chain seq x y z
N MET A 1 5.07 60.79 9.84
CA MET A 1 4.69 60.43 8.44
C MET A 1 4.82 58.93 8.34
N ILE A 2 3.69 58.20 8.47
CA ILE A 2 3.65 56.73 8.47
C ILE A 2 3.29 56.31 7.04
N ILE A 3 4.22 55.62 6.37
CA ILE A 3 4.00 55.09 5.03
C ILE A 3 3.43 53.68 5.18
N THR A 4 2.14 53.53 4.91
CA THR A 4 1.48 52.23 4.86
C THR A 4 1.73 51.61 3.49
N VAL A 5 2.54 50.55 3.44
CA VAL A 5 2.75 49.76 2.22
C VAL A 5 1.63 48.70 2.14
N THR A 6 0.69 48.91 1.23
CA THR A 6 -0.35 47.95 0.91
C THR A 6 0.22 46.94 -0.08
N MET A 7 0.49 45.70 0.38
CA MET A 7 0.78 44.58 -0.53
C MET A 7 -0.48 44.17 -1.25
N LEU A 8 -0.53 44.42 -2.54
CA LEU A 8 -1.50 43.81 -3.45
C LEU A 8 -1.10 42.34 -3.68
N VAL A 9 -1.82 41.43 -3.00
CA VAL A 9 -1.75 39.99 -3.31
C VAL A 9 -2.45 39.77 -4.66
N SER A 10 -1.67 39.54 -5.70
CA SER A 10 -2.19 39.14 -7.00
C SER A 10 -2.72 37.71 -6.87
N LEU A 11 -4.05 37.55 -6.89
CA LEU A 11 -4.71 36.25 -7.05
C LEU A 11 -4.51 35.81 -8.51
N ALA A 12 -3.51 35.00 -8.76
CA ALA A 12 -3.41 34.25 -10.01
C ALA A 12 -4.66 33.33 -10.14
N PRO A 13 -5.28 33.26 -11.35
CA PRO A 13 -6.40 32.35 -11.55
C PRO A 13 -5.95 30.94 -11.27
N GLN A 14 -6.62 30.26 -10.33
CA GLN A 14 -6.42 28.83 -10.06
C GLN A 14 -6.86 28.08 -11.33
N PRO A 15 -6.10 27.08 -11.79
CA PRO A 15 -6.54 26.26 -12.89
C PRO A 15 -7.82 25.52 -12.48
N THR A 16 -8.93 25.93 -13.09
CA THR A 16 -10.22 25.25 -13.00
C THR A 16 -10.09 23.93 -13.76
N GLY A 17 -9.92 22.83 -13.04
CA GLY A 17 -9.86 21.51 -13.66
C GLY A 17 -8.77 20.57 -13.11
N ALA A 18 -8.30 20.76 -11.89
CA ALA A 18 -7.57 19.71 -11.21
C ALA A 18 -8.55 18.55 -10.95
N ALA A 19 -8.46 17.48 -11.75
CA ALA A 19 -9.07 16.21 -11.39
C ALA A 19 -8.56 15.87 -9.99
N THR A 20 -9.44 15.87 -9.01
CA THR A 20 -9.14 15.38 -7.67
C THR A 20 -8.88 13.89 -7.83
N TYR A 21 -7.61 13.49 -7.77
CA TYR A 21 -7.22 12.10 -7.80
C TYR A 21 -7.71 11.45 -6.51
N GLU A 22 -8.68 10.55 -6.59
CA GLU A 22 -9.31 9.87 -5.45
C GLU A 22 -8.33 9.11 -4.55
N PHE A 23 -7.07 8.97 -4.98
CA PHE A 23 -6.02 8.25 -4.24
C PHE A 23 -5.00 9.15 -3.53
N GLU A 24 -5.19 10.46 -3.53
CA GLU A 24 -4.40 11.39 -2.72
C GLU A 24 -5.04 11.51 -1.34
N GLY A 25 -4.79 10.51 -0.48
CA GLY A 25 -5.29 10.46 0.89
C GLY A 25 -4.15 10.57 1.92
N PRO A 26 -4.50 10.76 3.19
CA PRO A 26 -3.52 10.80 4.26
C PRO A 26 -2.81 9.46 4.41
N TYR A 27 -1.53 9.53 4.76
CA TYR A 27 -0.73 8.37 5.13
C TYR A 27 0.22 8.72 6.28
N ALA A 28 0.74 7.70 6.94
CA ALA A 28 1.80 7.82 7.93
C ALA A 28 2.84 6.71 7.73
N ILE A 29 4.10 7.07 7.93
CA ILE A 29 5.23 6.15 7.98
C ILE A 29 5.89 6.34 9.34
N ARG A 30 6.07 5.26 10.09
CA ARG A 30 6.65 5.28 11.42
C ARG A 30 7.67 4.17 11.58
N VAL A 31 8.80 4.49 12.18
CA VAL A 31 9.77 3.48 12.61
C VAL A 31 9.41 3.04 14.03
N LEU A 32 9.26 1.76 14.24
CA LEU A 32 8.84 1.15 15.48
C LEU A 32 9.91 0.19 16.02
N HIS A 33 9.75 -0.21 17.29
CA HIS A 33 10.57 -1.24 17.93
C HIS A 33 12.08 -1.01 17.78
N GLN A 34 12.52 0.22 18.15
CA GLN A 34 13.94 0.60 18.11
C GLN A 34 14.60 0.42 16.74
N GLY A 35 13.83 0.66 15.66
CA GLY A 35 14.33 0.58 14.31
C GLY A 35 14.19 -0.79 13.63
N LEU A 36 13.47 -1.75 14.23
CA LEU A 36 13.30 -3.09 13.66
C LEU A 36 12.10 -3.22 12.74
N GLU A 37 11.12 -2.35 12.88
CA GLU A 37 9.90 -2.36 12.06
C GLU A 37 9.63 -0.99 11.46
N LEU A 38 9.09 -0.98 10.24
CA LEU A 38 8.53 0.19 9.59
C LEU A 38 7.03 0.00 9.42
N GLU A 39 6.22 0.88 9.99
CA GLU A 39 4.78 0.88 9.78
C GLU A 39 4.42 1.87 8.67
N PHE A 40 3.65 1.40 7.71
CA PHE A 40 2.93 2.21 6.76
C PHE A 40 1.42 2.09 7.01
N SER A 41 0.74 3.22 7.18
CA SER A 41 -0.72 3.27 7.30
C SER A 41 -1.30 4.36 6.40
N GLY A 42 -2.48 4.10 5.82
CA GLY A 42 -3.18 5.05 4.95
C GLY A 42 -3.02 4.77 3.46
N THR A 43 -3.22 5.79 2.63
CA THR A 43 -3.32 5.67 1.17
C THR A 43 -1.95 5.62 0.51
N LEU A 44 -1.75 4.70 -0.43
CA LEU A 44 -0.56 4.62 -1.28
C LEU A 44 -0.60 5.72 -2.34
N SER A 45 -0.28 6.97 -1.94
CA SER A 45 -0.17 8.13 -2.82
C SER A 45 1.19 8.17 -3.55
N TRP A 46 1.34 9.09 -4.52
CA TRP A 46 2.57 9.23 -5.31
C TRP A 46 3.81 9.56 -4.48
N ALA A 47 3.65 10.23 -3.34
CA ALA A 47 4.76 10.59 -2.46
C ALA A 47 5.30 9.41 -1.63
N VAL A 48 4.50 8.35 -1.45
CA VAL A 48 4.82 7.25 -0.52
C VAL A 48 6.12 6.53 -0.86
N PRO A 49 6.43 6.14 -2.11
CA PRO A 49 7.65 5.39 -2.39
C PRO A 49 8.92 6.12 -1.98
N GLN A 50 8.99 7.43 -2.25
CA GLN A 50 10.13 8.26 -1.87
C GLN A 50 10.28 8.34 -0.34
N GLN A 51 9.20 8.65 0.38
CA GLN A 51 9.21 8.77 1.84
C GLN A 51 9.50 7.43 2.52
N PHE A 52 8.97 6.35 1.96
CA PHE A 52 9.24 4.98 2.41
C PHE A 52 10.73 4.61 2.25
N GLY A 53 11.33 4.97 1.12
CA GLY A 53 12.75 4.77 0.87
C GLY A 53 13.64 5.57 1.83
N ILE A 54 13.29 6.84 2.11
CA ILE A 54 14.01 7.70 3.08
C ILE A 54 13.92 7.09 4.48
N ALA A 55 12.72 6.73 4.95
CA ALA A 55 12.55 6.15 6.28
C ALA A 55 13.36 4.85 6.48
N LEU A 56 13.42 4.00 5.44
CA LEU A 56 14.26 2.79 5.48
C LEU A 56 15.76 3.09 5.42
N ALA A 57 16.17 4.19 4.78
CA ALA A 57 17.58 4.60 4.78
C ALA A 57 18.02 5.10 6.16
N GLU A 58 17.13 5.79 6.87
CA GLU A 58 17.35 6.27 8.24
C GLU A 58 17.25 5.15 9.30
N ALA A 59 16.53 4.05 8.98
CA ALA A 59 16.38 2.89 9.86
C ALA A 59 16.90 1.59 9.17
N PRO A 60 18.23 1.43 9.02
CA PRO A 60 18.82 0.32 8.25
C PRO A 60 18.60 -1.07 8.88
N ASN A 61 18.20 -1.13 10.13
CA ASN A 61 17.95 -2.38 10.86
C ASN A 61 16.52 -2.92 10.70
N VAL A 62 15.65 -2.21 9.98
CA VAL A 62 14.28 -2.69 9.72
C VAL A 62 14.31 -4.06 9.04
N ARG A 63 13.47 -4.96 9.55
CA ARG A 63 13.28 -6.33 9.05
C ARG A 63 11.86 -6.60 8.61
N ILE A 64 10.90 -5.88 9.18
CA ILE A 64 9.47 -6.08 8.95
C ILE A 64 8.83 -4.76 8.53
N VAL A 65 8.01 -4.82 7.49
CA VAL A 65 7.12 -3.73 7.07
C VAL A 65 5.70 -4.08 7.48
N ARG A 66 5.14 -3.26 8.37
CA ARG A 66 3.72 -3.35 8.76
C ARG A 66 2.88 -2.56 7.78
N LEU A 67 1.83 -3.16 7.28
CA LEU A 67 0.94 -2.56 6.28
C LEU A 67 -0.49 -2.51 6.82
N ASN A 68 -1.06 -1.31 6.91
CA ASN A 68 -2.46 -1.09 7.24
C ASN A 68 -3.04 -0.04 6.28
N SER A 69 -3.56 -0.48 5.13
CA SER A 69 -3.84 0.41 4.01
C SER A 69 -5.05 -0.05 3.19
N PRO A 70 -5.92 0.88 2.77
CA PRO A 70 -6.98 0.60 1.80
C PRO A 70 -6.46 0.41 0.36
N GLY A 71 -5.18 0.68 0.11
CA GLY A 71 -4.59 0.69 -1.22
C GLY A 71 -4.30 2.12 -1.72
N GLY A 72 -4.44 2.34 -3.01
CA GLY A 72 -4.13 3.60 -3.69
C GLY A 72 -3.57 3.38 -5.09
N HIS A 73 -2.56 4.13 -5.48
CA HIS A 73 -1.94 4.00 -6.80
C HIS A 73 -1.17 2.69 -6.96
N ILE A 74 -1.50 1.93 -8.00
CA ILE A 74 -0.81 0.66 -8.34
C ILE A 74 0.69 0.91 -8.55
N LYS A 75 1.07 1.97 -9.26
CA LYS A 75 2.47 2.29 -9.53
C LYS A 75 3.24 2.58 -8.24
N ALA A 76 2.66 3.37 -7.33
CA ALA A 76 3.27 3.61 -6.02
C ALA A 76 3.42 2.30 -5.21
N ALA A 77 2.41 1.42 -5.26
CA ALA A 77 2.49 0.11 -4.61
C ALA A 77 3.59 -0.78 -5.20
N VAL A 78 3.77 -0.76 -6.52
CA VAL A 78 4.85 -1.49 -7.21
C VAL A 78 6.22 -0.95 -6.80
N GLU A 79 6.41 0.36 -6.74
CA GLU A 79 7.67 0.97 -6.30
C GLU A 79 7.99 0.64 -4.82
N VAL A 80 6.98 0.64 -3.94
CA VAL A 80 7.13 0.17 -2.54
C VAL A 80 7.46 -1.32 -2.50
N ALA A 81 6.80 -2.14 -3.32
CA ALA A 81 7.07 -3.56 -3.45
C ALA A 81 8.52 -3.84 -3.90
N ASP A 82 9.02 -3.06 -4.85
CA ASP A 82 10.41 -3.16 -5.32
C ASP A 82 11.41 -2.86 -4.18
N ILE A 83 11.13 -1.86 -3.34
CA ILE A 83 11.97 -1.53 -2.17
C ILE A 83 11.94 -2.68 -1.15
N ILE A 84 10.76 -3.20 -0.83
CA ILE A 84 10.58 -4.33 0.11
C ILE A 84 11.36 -5.55 -0.38
N HIS A 85 11.18 -5.91 -1.64
CA HIS A 85 11.82 -7.07 -2.25
C HIS A 85 13.35 -6.92 -2.30
N ALA A 86 13.87 -5.78 -2.75
CA ALA A 86 15.30 -5.52 -2.85
C ALA A 86 16.02 -5.56 -1.50
N ARG A 87 15.32 -5.25 -0.42
CA ARG A 87 15.85 -5.29 0.95
C ARG A 87 15.55 -6.61 1.69
N HIS A 88 14.89 -7.58 1.03
CA HIS A 88 14.50 -8.86 1.62
C HIS A 88 13.70 -8.72 2.92
N LEU A 89 12.81 -7.71 2.98
CA LEU A 89 12.00 -7.46 4.16
C LEU A 89 10.82 -8.44 4.24
N ASP A 90 10.39 -8.73 5.45
CA ASP A 90 9.11 -9.40 5.71
C ASP A 90 7.97 -8.38 5.66
N THR A 91 6.77 -8.82 5.32
CA THR A 91 5.57 -7.99 5.41
C THR A 91 4.60 -8.54 6.45
N TYR A 92 3.98 -7.63 7.21
CA TYR A 92 2.99 -7.98 8.22
C TYR A 92 1.73 -7.11 8.09
N VAL A 93 0.57 -7.74 8.07
CA VAL A 93 -0.73 -7.05 8.08
C VAL A 93 -1.40 -7.26 9.43
N PRO A 94 -1.47 -6.21 10.28
CA PRO A 94 -2.13 -6.31 11.59
C PRO A 94 -3.67 -6.27 11.49
N GLN A 95 -4.23 -5.55 10.51
CA GLN A 95 -5.67 -5.32 10.38
C GLN A 95 -6.15 -5.49 8.94
N THR A 96 -5.80 -4.57 8.05
CA THR A 96 -6.31 -4.57 6.69
C THR A 96 -5.23 -4.17 5.68
N CYS A 97 -5.17 -4.90 4.58
CA CYS A 97 -4.41 -4.50 3.40
C CYS A 97 -5.26 -4.83 2.16
N ALA A 98 -5.76 -3.79 1.49
CA ALA A 98 -6.70 -3.93 0.39
C ALA A 98 -6.17 -3.32 -0.91
N SER A 99 -6.71 -3.80 -2.06
CA SER A 99 -6.42 -3.22 -3.37
C SER A 99 -4.91 -3.16 -3.65
N ALA A 100 -4.36 -2.02 -4.06
CA ALA A 100 -2.94 -1.84 -4.36
C ALA A 100 -2.01 -2.19 -3.17
N CYS A 101 -2.48 -2.11 -1.91
CA CYS A 101 -1.70 -2.54 -0.75
C CYS A 101 -1.26 -4.01 -0.85
N THR A 102 -2.07 -4.87 -1.44
CA THR A 102 -1.75 -6.30 -1.59
C THR A 102 -0.51 -6.53 -2.46
N ILE A 103 -0.21 -5.63 -3.39
CA ILE A 103 1.02 -5.68 -4.21
C ILE A 103 2.25 -5.48 -3.32
N ALA A 104 2.25 -4.48 -2.44
CA ALA A 104 3.32 -4.26 -1.49
C ALA A 104 3.47 -5.44 -0.50
N PHE A 105 2.34 -6.00 -0.02
CA PHE A 105 2.33 -7.18 0.85
C PHE A 105 2.98 -8.40 0.19
N LEU A 106 2.67 -8.66 -1.07
CA LEU A 106 3.19 -9.80 -1.83
C LEU A 106 4.72 -9.78 -2.02
N ALA A 107 5.33 -8.61 -1.93
CA ALA A 107 6.79 -8.45 -2.06
C ALA A 107 7.57 -8.94 -0.83
N GLY A 108 6.88 -9.22 0.28
CA GLY A 108 7.52 -9.72 1.50
C GLY A 108 8.15 -11.08 1.34
N ASN A 109 9.34 -11.26 1.92
CA ASN A 109 10.02 -12.55 1.98
C ASN A 109 9.17 -13.56 2.78
N ARG A 110 8.78 -13.22 4.03
CA ARG A 110 7.65 -13.84 4.71
C ARG A 110 6.47 -12.86 4.63
N ARG A 111 5.30 -13.41 4.38
CA ARG A 111 4.05 -12.66 4.25
C ARG A 111 3.13 -13.06 5.40
N ILE A 112 3.19 -12.26 6.46
CA ILE A 112 2.60 -12.54 7.76
C ILE A 112 1.29 -11.76 7.89
N VAL A 113 0.27 -12.37 8.43
CA VAL A 113 -0.98 -11.68 8.77
C VAL A 113 -1.39 -12.00 10.21
N SER A 114 -2.05 -11.05 10.87
CA SER A 114 -2.74 -11.32 12.13
C SER A 114 -3.93 -12.27 11.90
N ALA A 115 -4.32 -13.03 12.91
CA ALA A 115 -5.42 -13.99 12.79
C ALA A 115 -6.76 -13.33 12.43
N SER A 116 -6.96 -12.08 12.82
CA SER A 116 -8.15 -11.28 12.48
C SER A 116 -7.98 -10.40 11.24
N ALA A 117 -6.78 -10.36 10.63
CA ALA A 117 -6.49 -9.49 9.51
C ALA A 117 -7.26 -9.87 8.24
N LYS A 118 -7.48 -8.88 7.39
CA LYS A 118 -8.16 -9.05 6.10
C LYS A 118 -7.29 -8.56 4.95
N LEU A 119 -7.13 -9.40 3.94
CA LEU A 119 -6.61 -9.02 2.63
C LEU A 119 -7.77 -8.87 1.67
N GLY A 120 -7.84 -7.75 0.96
CA GLY A 120 -8.95 -7.43 0.07
C GLY A 120 -8.52 -7.19 -1.37
N PHE A 121 -9.24 -7.80 -2.30
CA PHE A 121 -8.91 -7.79 -3.73
C PHE A 121 -10.10 -7.33 -4.57
N HIS A 122 -9.84 -6.54 -5.58
CA HIS A 122 -10.80 -6.14 -6.61
C HIS A 122 -10.07 -5.72 -7.88
N GLN A 123 -10.81 -5.58 -8.99
CA GLN A 123 -10.24 -5.06 -10.24
C GLN A 123 -9.74 -3.62 -10.06
N ALA A 124 -8.75 -3.26 -10.87
CA ALA A 124 -8.20 -1.93 -10.82
C ALA A 124 -9.12 -0.89 -11.49
N HIS A 125 -9.08 0.32 -10.97
CA HIS A 125 -9.59 1.50 -11.65
C HIS A 125 -8.70 2.68 -11.29
N GLY A 126 -8.68 3.71 -12.08
CA GLY A 126 -7.90 4.90 -11.78
C GLY A 126 -8.17 6.03 -12.75
N PRO A 127 -7.91 7.28 -12.35
CA PRO A 127 -8.10 8.43 -13.20
C PRO A 127 -7.15 8.37 -14.40
N GLY A 128 -7.65 8.76 -15.57
CA GLY A 128 -6.86 8.86 -16.79
C GLY A 128 -6.57 7.53 -17.52
N LEU A 129 -7.02 6.40 -16.97
CA LEU A 129 -6.90 5.09 -17.61
C LEU A 129 -8.28 4.45 -17.77
N SER A 130 -8.46 3.65 -18.81
CA SER A 130 -9.63 2.77 -18.89
C SER A 130 -9.51 1.66 -17.84
N SER A 131 -10.64 1.03 -17.47
CA SER A 131 -10.64 -0.13 -16.58
C SER A 131 -9.76 -1.26 -17.12
N GLU A 132 -9.75 -1.46 -18.44
CA GLU A 132 -8.91 -2.45 -19.09
C GLU A 132 -7.41 -2.14 -18.91
N GLN A 133 -6.99 -0.91 -19.16
CA GLN A 133 -5.59 -0.47 -18.95
C GLN A 133 -5.17 -0.61 -17.49
N SER A 134 -6.03 -0.23 -16.56
CA SER A 134 -5.77 -0.37 -15.13
C SER A 134 -5.65 -1.85 -14.72
N ASN A 135 -6.49 -2.71 -15.28
CA ASN A 135 -6.46 -4.16 -15.02
C ASN A 135 -5.20 -4.83 -15.57
N VAL A 136 -4.69 -4.40 -16.73
CA VAL A 136 -3.40 -4.89 -17.25
C VAL A 136 -2.26 -4.58 -16.28
N LEU A 137 -2.23 -3.37 -15.69
CA LEU A 137 -1.21 -3.01 -14.71
C LEU A 137 -1.30 -3.89 -13.44
N LEU A 138 -2.51 -4.14 -12.96
CA LEU A 138 -2.75 -5.00 -11.80
C LEU A 138 -2.33 -6.46 -12.07
N GLU A 139 -2.72 -6.98 -13.24
CA GLU A 139 -2.37 -8.33 -13.66
C GLU A 139 -0.85 -8.53 -13.71
N VAL A 140 -0.12 -7.62 -14.37
CA VAL A 140 1.34 -7.64 -14.44
C VAL A 140 1.96 -7.59 -13.05
N ALA A 141 1.44 -6.73 -12.15
CA ALA A 141 1.94 -6.63 -10.79
C ALA A 141 1.76 -7.96 -10.02
N TYR A 142 0.61 -8.63 -10.15
CA TYR A 142 0.37 -9.91 -9.48
C TYR A 142 1.16 -11.07 -10.08
N GLN A 143 1.33 -11.10 -11.40
CA GLN A 143 2.15 -12.12 -12.08
C GLN A 143 3.61 -12.11 -11.59
N ARG A 144 4.18 -10.93 -11.26
CA ARG A 144 5.53 -10.82 -10.70
C ARG A 144 5.70 -11.60 -9.40
N PHE A 145 4.64 -11.76 -8.61
CA PHE A 145 4.65 -12.50 -7.36
C PHE A 145 4.05 -13.90 -7.49
N SER A 146 3.98 -14.42 -8.73
CA SER A 146 3.57 -15.80 -9.05
C SER A 146 2.15 -16.15 -8.60
N LEU A 147 1.24 -15.18 -8.52
CA LEU A 147 -0.16 -15.48 -8.33
C LEU A 147 -0.70 -16.26 -9.53
N SER A 148 -1.53 -17.29 -9.27
CA SER A 148 -2.10 -18.10 -10.34
C SER A 148 -3.03 -17.28 -11.25
N SER A 149 -3.05 -17.62 -12.54
CA SER A 149 -3.96 -16.96 -13.49
C SER A 149 -5.43 -17.10 -13.08
N ALA A 150 -5.81 -18.19 -12.43
CA ALA A 150 -7.17 -18.38 -11.91
C ALA A 150 -7.51 -17.40 -10.79
N PHE A 151 -6.57 -17.15 -9.86
CA PHE A 151 -6.75 -16.14 -8.80
C PHE A 151 -6.86 -14.75 -9.40
N ILE A 152 -5.93 -14.37 -10.28
CA ILE A 152 -5.94 -13.06 -10.96
C ILE A 152 -7.24 -12.86 -11.73
N ALA A 153 -7.66 -13.84 -12.54
CA ALA A 153 -8.90 -13.76 -13.28
C ALA A 153 -10.14 -13.63 -12.37
N HIS A 154 -10.11 -14.17 -11.16
CA HIS A 154 -11.17 -13.96 -10.17
C HIS A 154 -11.16 -12.51 -9.68
N VAL A 155 -10.01 -11.98 -9.27
CA VAL A 155 -9.84 -10.59 -8.81
C VAL A 155 -10.35 -9.60 -9.86
N LEU A 156 -10.01 -9.80 -11.13
CA LEU A 156 -10.41 -8.93 -12.23
C LEU A 156 -11.91 -8.92 -12.52
N ARG A 157 -12.70 -9.83 -11.93
CA ARG A 157 -14.17 -9.83 -12.00
C ARG A 157 -14.84 -9.09 -10.84
N ILE A 158 -14.11 -8.81 -9.75
CA ILE A 158 -14.65 -8.09 -8.60
C ILE A 158 -14.70 -6.60 -8.95
N PRO A 159 -15.88 -5.95 -8.93
CA PRO A 159 -16.00 -4.53 -9.29
C PRO A 159 -15.14 -3.62 -8.38
N PRO A 160 -14.74 -2.42 -8.84
CA PRO A 160 -13.90 -1.51 -8.03
C PRO A 160 -14.58 -0.99 -6.76
N TRP A 161 -15.90 -1.04 -6.71
CA TRP A 161 -16.71 -0.63 -5.54
C TRP A 161 -17.04 -1.78 -4.58
N ASP A 162 -16.54 -2.99 -4.88
CA ASP A 162 -16.68 -4.18 -4.06
C ASP A 162 -15.30 -4.68 -3.63
N LEU A 163 -15.25 -5.58 -2.67
CA LEU A 163 -13.99 -6.10 -2.13
C LEU A 163 -14.15 -7.59 -1.80
N TRP A 164 -13.46 -8.44 -2.55
CA TRP A 164 -13.35 -9.84 -2.21
C TRP A 164 -12.28 -10.05 -1.13
N THR A 165 -12.69 -10.63 0.00
CA THR A 165 -11.82 -10.92 1.14
C THR A 165 -11.81 -12.43 1.39
N PRO A 166 -10.96 -13.21 0.70
CA PRO A 166 -10.83 -14.64 0.92
C PRO A 166 -10.40 -14.92 2.36
N ASP A 167 -10.77 -16.10 2.88
CA ASP A 167 -10.33 -16.49 4.20
C ASP A 167 -8.83 -16.84 4.24
N LEU A 168 -8.27 -16.87 5.45
CA LEU A 168 -6.83 -17.09 5.63
C LEU A 168 -6.38 -18.49 5.18
N ALA A 169 -7.27 -19.49 5.24
CA ALA A 169 -6.97 -20.84 4.80
C ALA A 169 -6.81 -20.87 3.27
N GLU A 170 -7.70 -20.20 2.55
CA GLU A 170 -7.60 -20.02 1.10
C GLU A 170 -6.33 -19.26 0.70
N LEU A 171 -6.04 -18.13 1.36
CA LEU A 171 -4.85 -17.31 1.11
C LEU A 171 -3.54 -18.08 1.35
N ARG A 172 -3.51 -18.94 2.38
CA ARG A 172 -2.38 -19.85 2.62
C ARG A 172 -2.25 -20.94 1.56
N LYS A 173 -3.37 -21.53 1.17
CA LYS A 173 -3.40 -22.59 0.15
C LYS A 173 -2.85 -22.11 -1.19
N VAL A 174 -3.15 -20.86 -1.57
CA VAL A 174 -2.64 -20.25 -2.82
C VAL A 174 -1.28 -19.56 -2.65
N GLY A 175 -0.65 -19.65 -1.48
CA GLY A 175 0.69 -19.14 -1.23
C GLY A 175 0.79 -17.62 -1.08
N ILE A 176 -0.32 -16.90 -0.95
CA ILE A 176 -0.34 -15.44 -0.70
C ILE A 176 0.12 -15.15 0.73
N VAL A 177 -0.38 -15.88 1.71
CA VAL A 177 0.02 -15.80 3.11
C VAL A 177 0.96 -16.96 3.43
N THR A 178 2.13 -16.68 3.99
CA THR A 178 3.08 -17.71 4.43
C THR A 178 2.92 -18.05 5.90
N GLU A 179 2.47 -17.08 6.72
CA GLU A 179 2.37 -17.24 8.17
C GLU A 179 1.15 -16.49 8.72
N VAL A 180 0.48 -17.08 9.70
CA VAL A 180 -0.58 -16.41 10.49
C VAL A 180 -0.08 -16.28 11.91
N ALA A 181 0.04 -15.05 12.40
CA ALA A 181 0.43 -14.74 13.75
C ALA A 181 -0.79 -14.51 14.65
N PRO A 182 -0.73 -14.81 15.94
CA PRO A 182 -1.78 -14.39 16.88
C PRO A 182 -1.99 -12.87 16.83
N ASP A 183 -3.21 -12.44 17.14
CA ASP A 183 -3.50 -11.01 17.23
C ASP A 183 -2.59 -10.35 18.28
N GLY A 184 -2.00 -9.22 17.92
CA GLY A 184 -1.06 -8.52 18.79
C GLY A 184 0.35 -9.12 18.87
N ALA A 185 0.68 -10.18 18.14
CA ALA A 185 2.00 -10.82 18.18
C ALA A 185 3.18 -9.85 17.93
N PHE A 186 2.94 -8.81 17.13
CA PHE A 186 3.86 -7.70 16.87
C PHE A 186 3.33 -6.39 17.46
N ALA A 187 2.41 -6.45 18.44
CA ALA A 187 2.03 -5.27 19.18
C ALA A 187 3.26 -4.77 19.95
N ALA A 188 3.45 -3.45 19.91
CA ALA A 188 4.56 -2.82 20.59
C ALA A 188 4.64 -3.32 22.03
N SER A 189 5.73 -3.95 22.38
CA SER A 189 6.20 -3.92 23.74
C SER A 189 6.49 -2.45 24.01
N VAL A 190 5.51 -1.72 24.52
CA VAL A 190 5.75 -0.38 25.06
C VAL A 190 6.65 -0.59 26.24
N PRO A 191 7.85 0.03 26.30
CA PRO A 191 8.70 -0.03 27.48
C PRO A 191 8.02 0.63 28.66
#